data_ec26e5131cbb4d2fc916707d3cd3c078
#
_entry.id   ec26e5131cbb4d2fc916707d3cd3c078
#
_cell.length_a   1.000
_cell.length_b   1.000
_cell.length_c   1.000
_cell.angle_alpha   90.00
_cell.angle_beta   90.00
_cell.angle_gamma   90.00
#
_symmetry.space_group_name_H-M   'P 1'
#
loop_
_entity.id
_entity.type
_entity.pdbx_description
1 polymer ?
#
loop_
_entity_poly.entity_id
_entity_poly.type
_entity_poly.pdbx_seq_one_letter_code
_entity_poly.pdbx_strand_id
1 'polypeptide(L)' 'MKGILKENHFTADGALYEGDQITIHTIDQASKSYRVESKDGKLYTVPQDKISLDK' A
#
# COMPACT_ATOMS: atom_id res chain seq x y z
N MET A 1 -3.66 7.06 -8.38
CA MET A 1 -2.89 5.90 -8.86
C MET A 1 -3.27 4.70 -8.01
N LYS A 2 -3.39 3.55 -8.62
CA LYS A 2 -3.79 2.32 -7.92
C LYS A 2 -2.67 1.31 -7.97
N GLY A 3 -2.70 0.39 -6.99
CA GLY A 3 -1.74 -0.68 -6.95
C GLY A 3 -2.34 -1.92 -6.30
N ILE A 4 -1.59 -3.01 -6.36
CA ILE A 4 -1.98 -4.29 -5.79
C ILE A 4 -0.85 -4.76 -4.89
N LEU A 5 -1.20 -5.24 -3.69
CA LEU A 5 -0.22 -5.78 -2.78
C LEU A 5 0.33 -7.11 -3.29
N LYS A 6 1.65 -7.24 -3.27
CA LYS A 6 2.34 -8.48 -3.64
C LYS A 6 2.56 -9.39 -2.45
N GLU A 7 2.49 -8.84 -1.22
CA GLU A 7 2.72 -9.57 0.02
C GLU A 7 1.79 -9.03 1.10
N ASN A 8 1.54 -9.83 2.11
CA ASN A 8 0.80 -9.35 3.28
C ASN A 8 1.60 -8.27 4.00
N HIS A 9 0.90 -7.30 4.56
CA HIS A 9 1.54 -6.23 5.32
C HIS A 9 0.74 -6.00 6.61
N PHE A 10 1.39 -6.24 7.74
CA PHE A 10 0.74 -6.14 9.05
C PHE A 10 1.24 -4.91 9.79
N THR A 11 0.31 -4.16 10.37
CA THR A 11 0.63 -2.96 11.15
C THR A 11 -0.15 -2.98 12.46
N ALA A 12 0.20 -2.08 13.37
CA ALA A 12 -0.52 -1.92 14.61
C ALA A 12 -1.98 -1.50 14.39
N ASP A 13 -2.25 -0.81 13.29
CA ASP A 13 -3.59 -0.29 12.99
C ASP A 13 -4.44 -1.25 12.17
N GLY A 14 -3.86 -2.31 11.65
CA GLY A 14 -4.57 -3.27 10.83
C GLY A 14 -3.64 -4.02 9.90
N ALA A 15 -4.22 -4.66 8.89
CA ALA A 15 -3.47 -5.48 7.95
C ALA A 15 -3.96 -5.29 6.54
N LEU A 16 -3.03 -5.43 5.59
CA LEU A 16 -3.31 -5.53 4.17
C LEU A 16 -2.84 -6.89 3.71
N TYR A 17 -3.53 -7.47 2.76
CA TYR A 17 -3.26 -8.84 2.32
C TYR A 17 -2.85 -8.86 0.86
N GLU A 18 -2.09 -9.88 0.50
CA GLU A 18 -1.68 -10.11 -0.88
C GLU A 18 -2.90 -10.10 -1.79
N GLY A 19 -2.81 -9.36 -2.90
CA GLY A 19 -3.90 -9.24 -3.87
C GLY A 19 -4.86 -8.10 -3.60
N ASP A 20 -4.76 -7.44 -2.43
CA ASP A 20 -5.64 -6.31 -2.12
C ASP A 20 -5.34 -5.14 -3.06
N GLN A 21 -6.41 -4.53 -3.60
CA GLN A 21 -6.28 -3.28 -4.34
C GLN A 21 -6.26 -2.11 -3.38
N ILE A 22 -5.35 -1.18 -3.65
CA ILE A 22 -5.18 0.01 -2.84
C ILE A 22 -5.06 1.25 -3.73
N THR A 23 -5.38 2.41 -3.16
CA THR A 23 -5.20 3.69 -3.82
C THR A 23 -3.94 4.35 -3.28
N ILE A 24 -3.03 4.74 -4.17
CA ILE A 24 -1.79 5.38 -3.77
C ILE A 24 -2.00 6.88 -3.74
N HIS A 25 -1.81 7.48 -2.55
CA HIS A 25 -1.97 8.92 -2.37
C HIS A 25 -0.66 9.67 -2.53
N THR A 26 0.42 9.13 -1.97
CA THR A 26 1.70 9.82 -1.96
C THR A 26 2.82 8.80 -2.14
N ILE A 27 3.85 9.20 -2.87
CA ILE A 27 5.06 8.40 -3.07
C ILE A 27 6.17 9.09 -2.30
N ASP A 28 6.76 8.38 -1.33
CA ASP A 28 7.90 8.88 -0.57
C ASP A 28 9.16 8.18 -1.06
N GLN A 29 9.94 8.89 -1.86
CA GLN A 29 11.16 8.34 -2.43
C GLN A 29 12.30 8.25 -1.40
N ALA A 30 12.26 9.09 -0.38
CA ALA A 30 13.30 9.09 0.65
C ALA A 30 13.26 7.81 1.47
N SER A 31 12.05 7.36 1.85
CA SER A 31 11.89 6.12 2.62
C SER A 31 11.52 4.93 1.74
N LYS A 32 11.37 5.15 0.44
CA LYS A 32 10.96 4.14 -0.55
C LYS A 32 9.67 3.45 -0.12
N SER A 33 8.68 4.27 0.20
CA SER A 33 7.37 3.78 0.63
C SER A 33 6.26 4.51 -0.10
N TYR A 34 5.05 3.95 -0.02
CA TYR A 34 3.84 4.60 -0.52
C TYR A 34 2.89 4.86 0.64
N ARG A 35 2.24 6.01 0.60
CA ARG A 35 1.10 6.27 1.46
C ARG A 35 -0.15 5.84 0.70
N VAL A 36 -0.85 4.84 1.22
CA VAL A 36 -1.93 4.20 0.49
C VAL A 36 -3.20 4.18 1.32
N GLU A 37 -4.33 4.10 0.63
CA GLU A 37 -5.63 3.94 1.25
C GLU A 37 -6.21 2.60 0.85
N SER A 38 -6.64 1.82 1.83
CA SER A 38 -7.30 0.55 1.58
C SER A 38 -8.75 0.77 1.14
N LYS A 39 -9.40 -0.30 0.70
CA LYS A 39 -10.78 -0.22 0.22
C LYS A 39 -11.77 0.20 1.32
N ASP A 40 -11.42 0.01 2.58
CA ASP A 40 -12.25 0.43 3.70
C ASP A 40 -11.91 1.82 4.23
N GLY A 41 -11.04 2.55 3.53
CA GLY A 41 -10.75 3.95 3.83
C GLY A 41 -9.63 4.19 4.81
N LYS A 42 -8.94 3.15 5.26
CA LYS A 42 -7.80 3.32 6.18
C LYS A 42 -6.53 3.65 5.43
N LEU A 43 -5.69 4.49 6.02
CA LEU A 43 -4.41 4.87 5.44
C LEU A 43 -3.29 4.03 6.04
N TYR A 44 -2.37 3.62 5.19
CA TYR A 44 -1.20 2.82 5.57
C TYR A 44 0.04 3.35 4.89
N THR A 45 1.19 3.12 5.50
CA THR A 45 2.49 3.33 4.85
C THR A 45 3.06 1.96 4.54
N VAL A 46 3.33 1.70 3.26
CA VAL A 46 3.75 0.37 2.80
C VAL A 46 5.03 0.50 1.97
N PRO A 47 6.04 -0.35 2.21
CA PRO A 47 7.25 -0.33 1.39
C PRO A 47 6.93 -0.53 -0.10
N GLN A 48 7.64 0.18 -0.96
CA GLN A 48 7.38 0.15 -2.40
C GLN A 48 7.52 -1.25 -3.00
N ASP A 49 8.41 -2.07 -2.45
CA ASP A 49 8.65 -3.41 -3.00
C ASP A 49 7.52 -4.39 -2.68
N LYS A 50 6.59 -4.01 -1.83
CA LYS A 50 5.40 -4.84 -1.55
C LYS A 50 4.22 -4.54 -2.46
N ILE A 51 4.34 -3.54 -3.33
CA ILE A 51 3.24 -3.08 -4.17
C ILE A 51 3.62 -3.16 -5.63
N SER A 52 2.70 -3.70 -6.43
CA SER A 52 2.78 -3.66 -7.89
C SER A 52 1.83 -2.57 -8.37
N LEU A 53 2.38 -1.58 -9.07
CA LEU A 53 1.56 -0.48 -9.57
C LEU A 53 0.69 -0.97 -10.72
N ASP A 54 -0.58 -0.59 -10.68
CA ASP A 54 -1.51 -0.84 -11.75
C ASP A 54 -1.45 0.33 -12.73
N LYS A 55 -1.12 0.02 -13.96
CA LYS A 55 -0.98 1.05 -15.00
C LYS A 55 -2.25 1.20 -15.81
#